data_3c75bf802dfc6361476a9b94cf781907
#
_entry.id   3c75bf802dfc6361476a9b94cf781907
#
_cell.length_a   1.000
_cell.length_b   1.000
_cell.length_c   1.000
_cell.angle_alpha   90.00
_cell.angle_beta   90.00
_cell.angle_gamma   90.00
#
_symmetry.space_group_name_H-M   'P 1'
#
loop_
_entity.id
_entity.type
_entity.pdbx_description
1 polymer ?
#
loop_
_entity_poly.entity_id
_entity_poly.type
_entity_poly.pdbx_seq_one_letter_code
_entity_poly.pdbx_strand_id
1 'polypeptide(L)'
;MANPISKKRKFVADGVFKAELNEFLRRELAEDGKSGVDVRVTTQNTVIIILATRTQSVLGEKGRRILELTSVVQNMFNFPENTVEIFAEKVASRGLCDIAQCESLRYKIIGGLAVRRACYGVRRFIMESGAMGCVVVVSGKLRGQRAKSMKFVDGLMIHSGEPTNDYVETAVRHVLLRQGVLGIKVKIMLPCDPNGKLGPKRPLPDHVSIMEPKKEPKKDSSGLDYAEKAAADKAAALSAPA
;
A
#
# COMPACT_ATOMS: atom_id res chain seq x y z
N MET A 1 37.72 11.16 -18.24
CA MET A 1 37.18 9.88 -17.76
C MET A 1 36.64 10.07 -16.35
N ALA A 2 35.34 9.86 -16.14
CA ALA A 2 34.77 9.98 -14.81
C ALA A 2 35.30 8.85 -13.91
N ASN A 3 35.84 9.20 -12.73
CA ASN A 3 36.30 8.20 -11.77
C ASN A 3 35.14 7.26 -11.40
N PRO A 4 35.34 5.94 -11.45
CA PRO A 4 34.29 5.00 -11.10
C PRO A 4 33.89 5.19 -9.64
N ILE A 5 32.60 5.51 -9.43
CA ILE A 5 32.05 5.68 -8.09
C ILE A 5 32.05 4.33 -7.39
N SER A 6 32.59 4.27 -6.15
CA SER A 6 32.58 3.02 -5.38
C SER A 6 31.13 2.52 -5.17
N LYS A 7 30.92 1.19 -5.16
CA LYS A 7 29.59 0.58 -4.95
C LYS A 7 28.89 1.12 -3.71
N LYS A 8 29.61 1.32 -2.61
CA LYS A 8 29.06 1.89 -1.36
C LYS A 8 28.49 3.29 -1.56
N ARG A 9 29.21 4.18 -2.25
CA ARG A 9 28.73 5.54 -2.57
C ARG A 9 27.54 5.52 -3.51
N LYS A 10 27.50 4.59 -4.47
CA LYS A 10 26.37 4.43 -5.39
C LYS A 10 25.09 4.10 -4.63
N PHE A 11 25.11 3.12 -3.72
CA PHE A 11 23.93 2.76 -2.93
C PHE A 11 23.44 3.90 -2.04
N VAL A 12 24.35 4.68 -1.45
CA VAL A 12 23.97 5.87 -0.66
C VAL A 12 23.33 6.93 -1.57
N ALA A 13 23.93 7.21 -2.73
CA ALA A 13 23.38 8.16 -3.70
C ALA A 13 21.97 7.74 -4.19
N ASP A 14 21.77 6.46 -4.48
CA ASP A 14 20.47 5.91 -4.89
C ASP A 14 19.42 6.08 -3.77
N GLY A 15 19.81 5.89 -2.52
CA GLY A 15 18.94 6.11 -1.35
C GLY A 15 18.56 7.58 -1.16
N VAL A 16 19.52 8.50 -1.28
CA VAL A 16 19.28 9.94 -1.22
C VAL A 16 18.38 10.39 -2.36
N PHE A 17 18.65 9.95 -3.58
CA PHE A 17 17.81 10.24 -4.75
C PHE A 17 16.35 9.84 -4.53
N LYS A 18 16.09 8.61 -4.04
CA LYS A 18 14.72 8.14 -3.75
C LYS A 18 14.03 9.00 -2.69
N ALA A 19 14.76 9.40 -1.65
CA ALA A 19 14.22 10.24 -0.57
C ALA A 19 13.87 11.65 -1.05
N GLU A 20 14.77 12.29 -1.81
CA GLU A 20 14.55 13.63 -2.37
C GLU A 20 13.42 13.65 -3.39
N LEU A 21 13.39 12.67 -4.31
CA LEU A 21 12.32 12.50 -5.28
C LEU A 21 10.96 12.29 -4.58
N ASN A 22 10.92 11.45 -3.56
CA ASN A 22 9.71 11.20 -2.80
C ASN A 22 9.18 12.47 -2.12
N GLU A 23 10.07 13.29 -1.52
CA GLU A 23 9.68 14.53 -0.87
C GLU A 23 9.24 15.60 -1.89
N PHE A 24 9.92 15.71 -3.02
CA PHE A 24 9.51 16.60 -4.12
C PHE A 24 8.12 16.27 -4.64
N LEU A 25 7.89 15.02 -5.02
CA LEU A 25 6.60 14.56 -5.52
C LEU A 25 5.49 14.61 -4.44
N ARG A 26 5.85 14.46 -3.16
CA ARG A 26 4.90 14.62 -2.06
C ARG A 26 4.37 16.05 -1.96
N ARG A 27 5.22 17.05 -2.17
CA ARG A 27 4.81 18.46 -2.11
C ARG A 27 4.02 18.86 -3.32
N GLU A 28 4.45 18.45 -4.51
CA GLU A 28 3.86 18.82 -5.78
C GLU A 28 2.50 18.16 -6.03
N LEU A 29 2.38 16.86 -5.69
CA LEU A 29 1.19 16.05 -5.94
C LEU A 29 0.33 15.83 -4.68
N ALA A 30 0.42 16.74 -3.70
CA ALA A 30 -0.34 16.63 -2.47
C ALA A 30 -1.87 16.61 -2.71
N GLU A 31 -2.37 17.41 -3.65
CA GLU A 31 -3.80 17.49 -4.00
C GLU A 31 -4.31 16.24 -4.71
N ASP A 32 -3.45 15.58 -5.47
CA ASP A 32 -3.78 14.40 -6.28
C ASP A 32 -3.79 13.11 -5.45
N GLY A 33 -3.42 13.22 -4.16
CA GLY A 33 -3.39 12.10 -3.23
C GLY A 33 -2.33 11.07 -3.62
N LYS A 34 -1.09 11.54 -3.81
CA LYS A 34 0.05 10.65 -4.02
C LYS A 34 0.20 9.71 -2.84
N SER A 35 0.22 8.41 -3.09
CA SER A 35 0.40 7.34 -2.11
C SER A 35 1.85 6.89 -2.00
N GLY A 36 2.45 6.50 -3.11
CA GLY A 36 3.79 5.96 -3.14
C GLY A 36 4.55 6.36 -4.39
N VAL A 37 5.85 6.06 -4.40
CA VAL A 37 6.72 6.14 -5.57
C VAL A 37 7.57 4.89 -5.61
N ASP A 38 7.52 4.17 -6.72
CA ASP A 38 8.45 3.10 -7.03
C ASP A 38 9.44 3.56 -8.09
N VAL A 39 10.72 3.28 -7.88
CA VAL A 39 11.79 3.67 -8.80
C VAL A 39 12.49 2.42 -9.28
N ARG A 40 12.38 2.15 -10.56
CA ARG A 40 13.04 1.02 -11.24
C ARG A 40 14.15 1.55 -12.13
N VAL A 41 15.39 1.27 -11.74
CA VAL A 41 16.56 1.69 -12.48
C VAL A 41 17.01 0.52 -13.34
N THR A 42 16.98 0.71 -14.67
CA THR A 42 17.59 -0.20 -15.64
C THR A 42 18.92 0.37 -16.11
N THR A 43 19.66 -0.37 -16.92
CA THR A 43 20.94 0.10 -17.45
C THR A 43 20.82 1.27 -18.41
N GLN A 44 19.67 1.42 -19.05
CA GLN A 44 19.41 2.47 -20.04
C GLN A 44 18.49 3.56 -19.52
N ASN A 45 17.37 3.19 -18.87
CA ASN A 45 16.32 4.10 -18.45
C ASN A 45 16.02 3.97 -16.96
N THR A 46 15.61 5.07 -16.35
CA THR A 46 15.06 5.14 -15.00
C THR A 46 13.55 5.32 -15.09
N VAL A 47 12.81 4.30 -14.69
CA VAL A 47 11.34 4.31 -14.67
C VAL A 47 10.86 4.69 -13.28
N ILE A 48 10.05 5.75 -13.19
CA ILE A 48 9.44 6.24 -11.96
C ILE A 48 7.94 5.98 -12.03
N ILE A 49 7.44 5.15 -11.15
CA ILE A 49 6.00 4.82 -11.06
C ILE A 49 5.42 5.59 -9.89
N ILE A 50 4.48 6.48 -10.15
CA ILE A 50 3.78 7.28 -9.13
C ILE A 50 2.43 6.62 -8.86
N LEU A 51 2.23 6.17 -7.61
CA LEU A 51 0.94 5.69 -7.14
C LEU A 51 0.11 6.89 -6.66
N ALA A 52 -1.02 7.15 -7.33
CA ALA A 52 -1.90 8.26 -7.00
C ALA A 52 -3.39 7.87 -7.02
N THR A 53 -4.21 8.60 -6.26
CA THR A 53 -5.66 8.39 -6.26
C THR A 53 -6.34 9.00 -7.47
N ARG A 54 -5.80 10.13 -7.97
CA ARG A 54 -6.30 10.87 -9.14
C ARG A 54 -5.25 10.88 -10.25
N THR A 55 -5.13 9.77 -10.95
CA THR A 55 -4.14 9.63 -12.04
C THR A 55 -4.34 10.60 -13.18
N GLN A 56 -5.59 10.94 -13.53
CA GLN A 56 -5.88 11.93 -14.58
C GLN A 56 -5.32 13.32 -14.26
N SER A 57 -5.41 13.75 -12.99
CA SER A 57 -4.85 15.04 -12.57
C SER A 57 -3.32 15.04 -12.62
N VAL A 58 -2.68 13.90 -12.35
CA VAL A 58 -1.22 13.73 -12.46
C VAL A 58 -0.77 13.78 -13.91
N LEU A 59 -1.52 13.13 -14.81
CA LEU A 59 -1.25 13.18 -16.25
C LEU A 59 -1.45 14.60 -16.80
N GLY A 60 -2.49 15.30 -16.33
CA GLY A 60 -2.90 16.57 -16.85
C GLY A 60 -3.56 16.49 -18.22
N GLU A 61 -3.88 17.62 -18.80
CA GLU A 61 -4.46 17.71 -20.14
C GLU A 61 -3.48 17.19 -21.20
N LYS A 62 -3.89 16.17 -21.95
CA LYS A 62 -3.07 15.53 -23.01
C LYS A 62 -1.68 15.06 -22.56
N GLY A 63 -1.51 14.77 -21.26
CA GLY A 63 -0.20 14.34 -20.70
C GLY A 63 0.80 15.47 -20.46
N ARG A 64 0.40 16.74 -20.53
CA ARG A 64 1.29 17.89 -20.38
C ARG A 64 1.98 17.93 -19.02
N ARG A 65 1.21 17.71 -17.92
CA ARG A 65 1.76 17.82 -16.57
C ARG A 65 2.81 16.75 -16.27
N ILE A 66 2.63 15.53 -16.80
CA ILE A 66 3.63 14.48 -16.63
C ILE A 66 4.93 14.78 -17.39
N LEU A 67 4.84 15.39 -18.56
CA LEU A 67 6.02 15.84 -19.32
C LEU A 67 6.75 16.97 -18.59
N GLU A 68 6.02 17.93 -18.02
CA GLU A 68 6.58 19.01 -17.18
C GLU A 68 7.32 18.44 -15.96
N LEU A 69 6.68 17.47 -15.25
CA LEU A 69 7.31 16.77 -14.12
C LEU A 69 8.58 16.01 -14.55
N THR A 70 8.54 15.34 -15.70
CA THR A 70 9.72 14.62 -16.23
C THR A 70 10.87 15.57 -16.48
N SER A 71 10.62 16.72 -17.11
CA SER A 71 11.64 17.74 -17.37
C SER A 71 12.23 18.32 -16.09
N VAL A 72 11.37 18.57 -15.07
CA VAL A 72 11.83 19.07 -13.77
C VAL A 72 12.72 18.03 -13.06
N VAL A 73 12.33 16.76 -13.07
CA VAL A 73 13.10 15.66 -12.46
C VAL A 73 14.44 15.48 -13.18
N GLN A 74 14.45 15.52 -14.51
CA GLN A 74 15.68 15.45 -15.30
C GLN A 74 16.66 16.55 -14.94
N ASN A 75 16.18 17.79 -14.88
CA ASN A 75 17.01 18.95 -14.53
C ASN A 75 17.48 18.92 -13.07
N MET A 76 16.61 18.50 -12.13
CA MET A 76 16.92 18.45 -10.71
C MET A 76 18.02 17.44 -10.36
N PHE A 77 18.02 16.30 -11.03
CA PHE A 77 18.96 15.21 -10.78
C PHE A 77 20.04 15.05 -11.86
N ASN A 78 20.13 15.97 -12.81
CA ASN A 78 21.09 15.97 -13.92
C ASN A 78 21.08 14.64 -14.72
N PHE A 79 19.91 14.11 -15.00
CA PHE A 79 19.78 12.96 -15.89
C PHE A 79 19.96 13.38 -17.36
N PRO A 80 20.56 12.52 -18.20
CA PRO A 80 20.57 12.74 -19.65
C PRO A 80 19.14 12.81 -20.21
N GLU A 81 18.99 13.51 -21.34
CA GLU A 81 17.70 13.59 -22.02
C GLU A 81 17.17 12.19 -22.40
N ASN A 82 15.87 11.99 -22.27
CA ASN A 82 15.17 10.75 -22.60
C ASN A 82 15.56 9.49 -21.77
N THR A 83 16.23 9.66 -20.63
CA THR A 83 16.57 8.54 -19.73
C THR A 83 15.59 8.33 -18.59
N VAL A 84 14.70 9.31 -18.35
CA VAL A 84 13.70 9.23 -17.27
C VAL A 84 12.30 9.14 -17.87
N GLU A 85 11.56 8.14 -17.43
CA GLU A 85 10.16 7.95 -17.78
C GLU A 85 9.31 7.93 -16.52
N ILE A 86 8.22 8.73 -16.50
CA ILE A 86 7.30 8.79 -15.35
C ILE A 86 5.96 8.17 -15.77
N PHE A 87 5.49 7.22 -14.97
CA PHE A 87 4.17 6.60 -15.12
C PHE A 87 3.30 6.88 -13.91
N ALA A 88 2.00 7.06 -14.13
CA ALA A 88 1.02 7.22 -13.07
C ALA A 88 0.14 5.97 -12.98
N GLU A 89 0.16 5.32 -11.82
CA GLU A 89 -0.65 4.13 -11.52
C GLU A 89 -1.70 4.47 -10.48
N LYS A 90 -2.88 3.88 -10.61
CA LYS A 90 -3.98 4.10 -9.70
C LYS A 90 -3.87 3.21 -8.46
N VAL A 91 -4.06 3.80 -7.28
CA VAL A 91 -4.14 3.04 -6.01
C VAL A 91 -5.34 2.09 -6.02
N ALA A 92 -5.12 0.83 -5.66
CA ALA A 92 -6.15 -0.21 -5.67
C ALA A 92 -7.35 0.12 -4.78
N SER A 93 -7.10 0.52 -3.53
CA SER A 93 -8.13 0.95 -2.58
C SER A 93 -7.78 2.29 -1.96
N ARG A 94 -8.52 3.33 -2.35
CA ARG A 94 -8.34 4.68 -1.80
C ARG A 94 -8.57 4.76 -0.29
N GLY A 95 -9.51 3.95 0.21
CA GLY A 95 -9.87 3.99 1.64
C GLY A 95 -8.84 3.32 2.54
N LEU A 96 -8.10 2.34 2.03
CA LEU A 96 -7.07 1.64 2.79
C LEU A 96 -5.70 2.33 2.73
N CYS A 97 -5.51 3.30 1.84
CA CYS A 97 -4.27 4.06 1.77
C CYS A 97 -4.24 5.17 2.84
N ASP A 98 -3.33 5.04 3.79
CA ASP A 98 -3.11 5.96 4.92
C ASP A 98 -2.73 7.38 4.46
N ILE A 99 -1.82 7.49 3.49
CA ILE A 99 -1.34 8.76 2.93
C ILE A 99 -2.47 9.51 2.25
N ALA A 100 -3.26 8.82 1.41
CA ALA A 100 -4.38 9.43 0.71
C ALA A 100 -5.46 9.94 1.68
N GLN A 101 -5.75 9.19 2.75
CA GLN A 101 -6.70 9.59 3.78
C GLN A 101 -6.17 10.75 4.64
N CYS A 102 -4.88 10.74 4.94
CA CYS A 102 -4.24 11.82 5.67
C CYS A 102 -4.25 13.14 4.88
N GLU A 103 -3.97 13.12 3.57
CA GLU A 103 -4.08 14.29 2.69
C GLU A 103 -5.55 14.75 2.55
N SER A 104 -6.49 13.83 2.38
CA SER A 104 -7.92 14.17 2.36
C SER A 104 -8.36 14.88 3.64
N LEU A 105 -7.89 14.42 4.79
CA LEU A 105 -8.15 15.07 6.08
C LEU A 105 -7.52 16.46 6.14
N ARG A 106 -6.29 16.61 5.68
CA ARG A 106 -5.58 17.87 5.59
C ARG A 106 -6.40 18.91 4.82
N TYR A 107 -6.86 18.58 3.61
CA TYR A 107 -7.65 19.50 2.78
C TYR A 107 -9.00 19.83 3.38
N LYS A 108 -9.68 18.89 4.04
CA LYS A 108 -10.93 19.15 4.77
C LYS A 108 -10.75 20.16 5.90
N ILE A 109 -9.63 20.09 6.63
CA ILE A 109 -9.32 21.04 7.71
C ILE A 109 -8.92 22.40 7.15
N ILE A 110 -8.12 22.46 6.09
CA ILE A 110 -7.79 23.71 5.38
C ILE A 110 -9.06 24.40 4.85
N GLY A 111 -10.00 23.62 4.33
CA GLY A 111 -11.31 24.11 3.87
C GLY A 111 -12.25 24.58 4.99
N GLY A 112 -11.79 24.63 6.25
CA GLY A 112 -12.55 25.16 7.39
C GLY A 112 -13.54 24.19 8.02
N LEU A 113 -13.53 22.91 7.65
CA LEU A 113 -14.40 21.91 8.28
C LEU A 113 -13.95 21.66 9.73
N ALA A 114 -14.91 21.58 10.67
CA ALA A 114 -14.62 21.30 12.07
C ALA A 114 -13.85 19.98 12.20
N VAL A 115 -12.72 20.01 12.91
CA VAL A 115 -11.78 18.88 13.05
C VAL A 115 -12.48 17.58 13.45
N ARG A 116 -13.37 17.64 14.45
CA ARG A 116 -14.12 16.47 14.90
C ARG A 116 -14.97 15.87 13.76
N ARG A 117 -15.69 16.71 13.01
CA ARG A 117 -16.52 16.24 11.88
C ARG A 117 -15.69 15.67 10.75
N ALA A 118 -14.55 16.31 10.43
CA ALA A 118 -13.60 15.82 9.43
C ALA A 118 -13.04 14.45 9.80
N CYS A 119 -12.61 14.27 11.06
CA CYS A 119 -12.04 13.01 11.54
C CYS A 119 -13.08 11.87 11.55
N TYR A 120 -14.31 12.14 11.99
CA TYR A 120 -15.38 11.13 11.94
C TYR A 120 -15.70 10.70 10.51
N GLY A 121 -15.74 11.64 9.56
CA GLY A 121 -15.99 11.32 8.16
C GLY A 121 -14.88 10.46 7.54
N VAL A 122 -13.60 10.76 7.85
CA VAL A 122 -12.46 9.95 7.38
C VAL A 122 -12.45 8.58 8.03
N ARG A 123 -12.63 8.50 9.36
CA ARG A 123 -12.71 7.24 10.10
C ARG A 123 -13.78 6.31 9.53
N ARG A 124 -14.99 6.84 9.35
CA ARG A 124 -16.11 6.08 8.78
C ARG A 124 -15.78 5.54 7.39
N PHE A 125 -15.23 6.37 6.54
CA PHE A 125 -14.83 5.97 5.18
C PHE A 125 -13.77 4.87 5.16
N ILE A 126 -12.78 4.92 6.07
CA ILE A 126 -11.75 3.88 6.20
C ILE A 126 -12.39 2.55 6.61
N MET A 127 -13.30 2.56 7.61
CA MET A 127 -13.97 1.35 8.07
C MET A 127 -14.90 0.76 7.01
N GLU A 128 -15.64 1.59 6.28
CA GLU A 128 -16.49 1.17 5.15
C GLU A 128 -15.68 0.55 4.01
N SER A 129 -14.39 0.89 3.89
CA SER A 129 -13.48 0.32 2.88
C SER A 129 -12.90 -1.03 3.27
N GLY A 130 -13.27 -1.59 4.43
CA GLY A 130 -12.87 -2.92 4.88
C GLY A 130 -11.58 -2.96 5.69
N ALA A 131 -11.15 -1.85 6.31
CA ALA A 131 -10.06 -1.85 7.27
C ALA A 131 -10.46 -2.62 8.55
N MET A 132 -9.53 -3.34 9.16
CA MET A 132 -9.76 -3.98 10.47
C MET A 132 -9.86 -2.96 11.59
N GLY A 133 -9.16 -1.84 11.46
CA GLY A 133 -9.24 -0.74 12.40
C GLY A 133 -8.50 0.49 11.92
N CYS A 134 -8.82 1.61 12.54
CA CYS A 134 -8.14 2.86 12.25
C CYS A 134 -7.99 3.74 13.48
N VAL A 135 -6.92 4.51 13.50
CA VAL A 135 -6.65 5.53 14.51
C VAL A 135 -6.34 6.86 13.83
N VAL A 136 -7.12 7.87 14.12
CA VAL A 136 -6.90 9.23 13.64
C VAL A 136 -6.55 10.12 14.82
N VAL A 137 -5.40 10.76 14.79
CA VAL A 137 -4.95 11.68 15.83
C VAL A 137 -4.71 13.05 15.21
N VAL A 138 -5.30 14.07 15.82
CA VAL A 138 -5.06 15.46 15.44
C VAL A 138 -4.59 16.22 16.68
N SER A 139 -3.47 16.91 16.57
CA SER A 139 -2.80 17.63 17.67
C SER A 139 -2.45 19.04 17.28
N GLY A 140 -2.57 19.96 18.22
CA GLY A 140 -2.25 21.36 18.06
C GLY A 140 -3.30 22.30 18.66
N LYS A 141 -3.41 23.53 18.16
CA LYS A 141 -4.41 24.52 18.61
C LYS A 141 -5.76 24.23 17.94
N LEU A 142 -6.61 23.44 18.59
CA LEU A 142 -7.88 22.97 18.01
C LEU A 142 -9.06 23.91 18.26
N ARG A 143 -9.12 24.56 19.42
CA ARG A 143 -10.23 25.47 19.82
C ARG A 143 -9.79 26.71 20.59
N GLY A 144 -8.59 26.76 21.05
CA GLY A 144 -8.07 27.83 21.89
C GLY A 144 -6.58 27.98 21.73
N GLN A 145 -5.99 28.89 22.52
CA GLN A 145 -4.54 29.13 22.46
C GLN A 145 -3.72 27.94 22.96
N ARG A 146 -4.25 27.16 23.91
CA ARG A 146 -3.56 25.98 24.42
C ARG A 146 -3.72 24.80 23.47
N ALA A 147 -2.61 24.19 23.09
CA ALA A 147 -2.61 22.99 22.26
C ALA A 147 -3.26 21.80 22.98
N LYS A 148 -4.04 21.03 22.25
CA LYS A 148 -4.69 19.80 22.70
C LYS A 148 -4.55 18.73 21.62
N SER A 149 -4.71 17.46 22.02
CA SER A 149 -4.75 16.32 21.12
C SER A 149 -6.14 15.70 21.16
N MET A 150 -6.67 15.34 20.00
CA MET A 150 -7.89 14.54 19.84
C MET A 150 -7.52 13.24 19.16
N LYS A 151 -7.89 12.13 19.79
CA LYS A 151 -7.68 10.78 19.25
C LYS A 151 -9.03 10.12 18.99
N PHE A 152 -9.20 9.60 17.78
CA PHE A 152 -10.38 8.86 17.34
C PHE A 152 -9.93 7.45 16.97
N VAL A 153 -10.47 6.45 17.64
CA VAL A 153 -10.11 5.04 17.43
C VAL A 153 -11.38 4.30 17.00
N ASP A 154 -11.21 3.33 16.13
CA ASP A 154 -12.27 2.42 15.70
C ASP A 154 -11.66 1.08 15.28
N GLY A 155 -12.34 -0.03 15.65
CA GLY A 155 -11.91 -1.38 15.34
C GLY A 155 -10.65 -1.84 16.08
N LEU A 156 -9.99 -2.84 15.52
CA LEU A 156 -8.78 -3.46 16.06
C LEU A 156 -7.53 -2.69 15.65
N MET A 157 -6.59 -2.50 16.58
CA MET A 157 -5.31 -1.86 16.29
C MET A 157 -4.20 -2.51 17.09
N ILE A 158 -3.16 -2.95 16.42
CA ILE A 158 -1.93 -3.49 17.01
C ILE A 158 -0.93 -2.36 17.19
N HIS A 159 -0.26 -2.27 18.35
CA HIS A 159 0.67 -1.18 18.65
C HIS A 159 2.12 -1.63 18.81
N SER A 160 2.37 -2.90 18.97
CA SER A 160 3.69 -3.46 19.23
C SER A 160 3.91 -4.78 18.49
N GLY A 161 5.19 -5.16 18.36
CA GLY A 161 5.60 -6.38 17.70
C GLY A 161 5.80 -6.24 16.18
N GLU A 162 6.37 -7.26 15.57
CA GLU A 162 6.63 -7.33 14.12
C GLU A 162 5.34 -7.24 13.29
N PRO A 163 4.20 -7.83 13.68
CA PRO A 163 2.94 -7.71 12.95
C PRO A 163 2.49 -6.26 12.72
N THR A 164 2.91 -5.32 13.58
CA THR A 164 2.61 -3.89 13.37
C THR A 164 3.25 -3.35 12.09
N ASN A 165 4.44 -3.81 11.73
CA ASN A 165 5.13 -3.36 10.52
C ASN A 165 4.46 -3.91 9.26
N ASP A 166 3.87 -5.10 9.34
CA ASP A 166 3.21 -5.75 8.21
C ASP A 166 1.77 -5.24 8.01
N TYR A 167 1.03 -5.01 9.10
CA TYR A 167 -0.41 -4.72 9.05
C TYR A 167 -0.78 -3.26 9.20
N VAL A 168 0.05 -2.46 9.87
CA VAL A 168 -0.30 -1.07 10.20
C VAL A 168 0.48 -0.08 9.38
N GLU A 169 -0.22 0.56 8.44
CA GLU A 169 0.31 1.72 7.73
C GLU A 169 0.10 2.99 8.54
N THR A 170 1.08 3.88 8.51
CA THR A 170 1.06 5.13 9.29
C THR A 170 1.49 6.31 8.44
N ALA A 171 0.59 7.28 8.29
CA ALA A 171 0.90 8.56 7.66
C ALA A 171 0.85 9.72 8.65
N VAL A 172 1.77 10.66 8.48
CA VAL A 172 1.82 11.92 9.24
C VAL A 172 1.84 13.09 8.26
N ARG A 173 0.96 14.08 8.49
CA ARG A 173 0.93 15.32 7.71
C ARG A 173 0.75 16.52 8.64
N HIS A 174 1.20 17.66 8.15
CA HIS A 174 1.11 18.93 8.84
C HIS A 174 0.14 19.85 8.11
N VAL A 175 -0.73 20.51 8.86
CA VAL A 175 -1.71 21.48 8.35
C VAL A 175 -1.30 22.86 8.81
N LEU A 176 -0.95 23.72 7.87
CA LEU A 176 -0.66 25.13 8.16
C LEU A 176 -1.98 25.90 8.24
N LEU A 177 -2.29 26.43 9.41
CA LEU A 177 -3.44 27.29 9.66
C LEU A 177 -2.98 28.66 10.13
N ARG A 178 -3.89 29.65 10.12
CA ARG A 178 -3.59 31.03 10.55
C ARG A 178 -3.07 31.13 11.99
N GLN A 179 -3.50 30.20 12.88
CA GLN A 179 -3.09 30.19 14.29
C GLN A 179 -1.86 29.30 14.57
N GLY A 180 -1.31 28.67 13.57
CA GLY A 180 -0.18 27.74 13.70
C GLY A 180 -0.39 26.43 12.95
N VAL A 181 0.47 25.46 13.22
CA VAL A 181 0.48 24.16 12.55
C VAL A 181 -0.26 23.13 13.39
N LEU A 182 -1.14 22.34 12.73
CA LEU A 182 -1.72 21.13 13.31
C LEU A 182 -0.97 19.91 12.77
N GLY A 183 -0.72 18.93 13.65
CA GLY A 183 -0.23 17.61 13.26
C GLY A 183 -1.41 16.65 13.07
N ILE A 184 -1.42 15.93 11.96
CA ILE A 184 -2.35 14.85 11.68
C ILE A 184 -1.57 13.55 11.60
N LYS A 185 -2.05 12.51 12.28
CA LYS A 185 -1.54 11.15 12.16
C LYS A 185 -2.72 10.22 11.89
N VAL A 186 -2.62 9.46 10.83
CA VAL A 186 -3.59 8.41 10.47
C VAL A 186 -2.86 7.08 10.51
N LYS A 187 -3.43 6.11 11.21
CA LYS A 187 -2.99 4.72 11.21
C LYS A 187 -4.14 3.87 10.73
N ILE A 188 -3.87 2.98 9.81
CA ILE A 188 -4.84 2.05 9.26
C ILE A 188 -4.30 0.64 9.44
N MET A 189 -5.13 -0.23 10.02
CA MET A 189 -4.83 -1.65 10.10
C MET A 189 -5.48 -2.37 8.92
N LEU A 190 -4.66 -2.94 8.07
CA LEU A 190 -5.08 -3.66 6.89
C LEU A 190 -5.70 -5.02 7.27
N PRO A 191 -6.66 -5.53 6.48
CA PRO A 191 -7.17 -6.88 6.63
C PRO A 191 -6.12 -7.91 6.19
N CYS A 192 -6.18 -9.12 6.76
CA CYS A 192 -5.42 -10.25 6.24
C CYS A 192 -5.98 -10.66 4.87
N ASP A 193 -5.15 -10.68 3.85
CA ASP A 193 -5.54 -11.07 2.50
C ASP A 193 -4.62 -12.18 1.98
N PRO A 194 -5.11 -13.43 1.85
CA PRO A 194 -4.33 -14.54 1.31
C PRO A 194 -3.81 -14.28 -0.11
N ASN A 195 -4.56 -13.50 -0.90
CA ASN A 195 -4.17 -13.14 -2.26
C ASN A 195 -3.11 -12.01 -2.33
N GLY A 196 -2.96 -11.22 -1.25
CA GLY A 196 -1.98 -10.15 -1.13
C GLY A 196 -2.23 -8.94 -2.03
N LYS A 197 -3.50 -8.64 -2.35
CA LYS A 197 -3.88 -7.45 -3.13
C LYS A 197 -4.18 -6.23 -2.25
N LEU A 198 -4.82 -6.44 -1.10
CA LEU A 198 -5.29 -5.39 -0.20
C LEU A 198 -4.58 -5.39 1.14
N GLY A 199 -3.88 -6.45 1.47
CA GLY A 199 -3.22 -6.60 2.76
C GLY A 199 -2.12 -7.65 2.76
N PRO A 200 -1.47 -7.86 3.91
CA PRO A 200 -0.41 -8.85 4.06
C PRO A 200 -0.96 -10.28 3.94
N LYS A 201 -0.15 -11.16 3.36
CA LYS A 201 -0.49 -12.59 3.17
C LYS A 201 -0.35 -13.41 4.45
N ARG A 202 0.52 -12.98 5.37
CA ARG A 202 0.77 -13.69 6.61
C ARG A 202 -0.40 -13.46 7.56
N PRO A 203 -1.04 -14.52 8.10
CA PRO A 203 -2.06 -14.36 9.13
C PRO A 203 -1.44 -13.80 10.42
N LEU A 204 -2.26 -13.17 11.25
CA LEU A 204 -1.84 -12.72 12.57
C LEU A 204 -1.39 -13.92 13.42
N PRO A 205 -0.30 -13.82 14.18
CA PRO A 205 0.26 -14.94 14.95
C PRO A 205 -0.63 -15.40 16.11
N ASP A 206 -1.57 -14.58 16.55
CA ASP A 206 -2.56 -14.88 17.59
C ASP A 206 -3.83 -15.55 17.05
N HIS A 207 -4.00 -15.57 15.74
CA HIS A 207 -5.14 -16.21 15.11
C HIS A 207 -4.83 -17.69 14.83
N VAL A 208 -5.33 -18.57 15.69
CA VAL A 208 -5.19 -20.01 15.53
C VAL A 208 -6.52 -20.60 15.06
N SER A 209 -6.56 -21.14 13.85
CA SER A 209 -7.69 -21.91 13.37
C SER A 209 -7.41 -23.40 13.55
N ILE A 210 -8.25 -24.06 14.35
CA ILE A 210 -8.16 -25.51 14.54
C ILE A 210 -8.85 -26.18 13.35
N MET A 211 -8.05 -26.85 12.52
CA MET A 211 -8.60 -27.67 11.44
C MET A 211 -8.97 -29.05 11.98
N GLU A 212 -10.18 -29.49 11.69
CA GLU A 212 -10.54 -30.89 11.93
C GLU A 212 -9.61 -31.82 11.12
N PRO A 213 -9.13 -32.92 11.71
CA PRO A 213 -8.34 -33.89 10.98
C PRO A 213 -9.12 -34.39 9.74
N LYS A 214 -8.45 -34.43 8.61
CA LYS A 214 -9.05 -35.01 7.40
C LYS A 214 -9.50 -36.39 7.75
N LYS A 215 -10.81 -36.69 7.58
CA LYS A 215 -11.31 -38.04 7.69
C LYS A 215 -10.50 -38.89 6.71
N GLU A 216 -9.70 -39.81 7.24
CA GLU A 216 -9.04 -40.77 6.38
C GLU A 216 -10.13 -41.40 5.52
N PRO A 217 -9.97 -41.48 4.19
CA PRO A 217 -10.90 -42.26 3.38
C PRO A 217 -10.97 -43.62 4.04
N LYS A 218 -12.18 -44.01 4.47
CA LYS A 218 -12.38 -45.36 4.95
C LYS A 218 -11.71 -46.22 3.89
N LYS A 219 -10.65 -46.91 4.26
CA LYS A 219 -10.14 -48.00 3.44
C LYS A 219 -11.34 -48.95 3.36
N ASP A 220 -12.13 -48.79 2.32
CA ASP A 220 -13.14 -49.77 2.00
C ASP A 220 -12.38 -51.08 1.97
N SER A 221 -12.94 -52.08 2.62
CA SER A 221 -12.43 -53.45 2.67
C SER A 221 -12.35 -54.12 1.28
N SER A 222 -12.41 -53.32 0.22
CA SER A 222 -12.27 -53.65 -1.19
C SER A 222 -10.82 -53.66 -1.70
N GLY A 223 -9.82 -53.62 -0.80
CA GLY A 223 -8.44 -53.93 -1.20
C GLY A 223 -8.20 -55.30 -1.80
N LEU A 224 -9.19 -56.18 -1.66
CA LEU A 224 -9.23 -57.52 -2.31
C LEU A 224 -9.79 -57.44 -3.73
N ASP A 225 -10.69 -56.50 -4.03
CA ASP A 225 -11.40 -56.42 -5.31
C ASP A 225 -10.51 -55.94 -6.49
N TYR A 226 -9.43 -55.23 -6.23
CA TYR A 226 -8.54 -54.81 -7.32
C TYR A 226 -7.67 -55.94 -7.86
N ALA A 227 -7.28 -56.88 -7.01
CA ALA A 227 -6.53 -58.04 -7.44
C ALA A 227 -7.43 -59.03 -8.20
N GLU A 228 -8.67 -59.18 -7.75
CA GLU A 228 -9.67 -60.02 -8.44
C GLU A 228 -10.17 -59.41 -9.74
N LYS A 229 -10.39 -58.09 -9.81
CA LYS A 229 -10.71 -57.39 -11.08
C LYS A 229 -9.57 -57.45 -12.07
N ALA A 230 -8.32 -57.23 -11.63
CA ALA A 230 -7.16 -57.36 -12.51
C ALA A 230 -6.93 -58.78 -12.99
N ALA A 231 -7.29 -59.79 -12.22
CA ALA A 231 -7.27 -61.19 -12.61
C ALA A 231 -8.42 -61.54 -13.58
N ALA A 232 -9.63 -61.01 -13.37
CA ALA A 232 -10.76 -61.17 -14.24
C ALA A 232 -10.57 -60.48 -15.60
N ASP A 233 -10.00 -59.26 -15.63
CA ASP A 233 -9.69 -58.54 -16.88
C ASP A 233 -8.57 -59.24 -17.67
N LYS A 234 -7.60 -59.88 -17.02
CA LYS A 234 -6.59 -60.71 -17.69
C LYS A 234 -7.18 -62.02 -18.23
N ALA A 235 -8.11 -62.63 -17.54
CA ALA A 235 -8.80 -63.83 -18.02
C ALA A 235 -9.72 -63.52 -19.20
N ALA A 236 -10.43 -62.39 -19.18
CA ALA A 236 -11.24 -61.91 -20.30
C ALA A 236 -10.43 -61.54 -21.55
N ALA A 237 -9.23 -61.01 -21.39
CA ALA A 237 -8.32 -60.72 -22.50
C ALA A 237 -7.70 -61.95 -23.16
N LEU A 238 -7.64 -63.09 -22.45
CA LEU A 238 -7.12 -64.38 -22.97
C LEU A 238 -8.19 -65.24 -23.65
N SER A 239 -9.47 -64.88 -23.52
CA SER A 239 -10.60 -65.63 -24.08
C SER A 239 -11.27 -64.95 -25.31
N ALA A 240 -10.68 -63.89 -25.85
CA ALA A 240 -11.15 -63.26 -27.08
C ALA A 240 -10.63 -64.05 -28.31
N PRO A 241 -11.52 -64.63 -29.12
CA PRO A 241 -11.11 -65.37 -30.32
C PRO A 241 -10.56 -64.40 -31.40
N ALA A 242 -9.54 -64.84 -32.07
CA ALA A 242 -8.87 -64.17 -33.21
C ALA A 242 -9.79 -64.01 -34.41
#